data_d8946171b879d6fdd381fa2a18627d76
#
_entry.id   d8946171b879d6fdd381fa2a18627d76
#
_cell.length_a   1.000
_cell.length_b   1.000
_cell.length_c   1.000
_cell.angle_alpha   90.00
_cell.angle_beta   90.00
_cell.angle_gamma   90.00
#
_symmetry.space_group_name_H-M   'P 1'
#
loop_
_entity.id
_entity.type
_entity.pdbx_description
1 polymer ?
#
loop_
_entity_poly.entity_id
_entity_poly.type
_entity_poly.pdbx_seq_one_letter_code
_entity_poly.pdbx_strand_id
1 'polypeptide(L)'
;PAQVLHQDQLTWDFFDFPDDYEPQFNTLWAMTEYTEENGATRVVPNSMYIGARQKFTQDQTIAAEMSKGSVLVYTGKIYHGAGVNNTDKIRQAINVNYCAGWLRQEENQYLATPPEIAQTLDDELLKLMGYQCACFALGYVRDFEDPLDVFRGKAERRSAGLNLVVDTGNDIIKEYAVEVGDRT
;
A
#
# COMPACT_ATOMS: atom_id res chain seq x y z
N PRO A 1 24.90 -8.01 -8.63
CA PRO A 1 24.23 -9.31 -8.43
C PRO A 1 22.73 -9.15 -8.57
N ALA A 2 22.00 -10.20 -8.97
CA ALA A 2 20.55 -10.21 -8.98
C ALA A 2 20.01 -10.18 -7.55
N GLN A 3 18.82 -9.62 -7.38
CA GLN A 3 18.06 -9.73 -6.14
C GLN A 3 17.43 -11.13 -6.05
N VAL A 4 17.31 -11.66 -4.83
CA VAL A 4 16.55 -12.90 -4.59
C VAL A 4 15.09 -12.66 -4.92
N LEU A 5 14.46 -13.61 -5.62
CA LEU A 5 13.02 -13.54 -5.91
C LEU A 5 12.22 -13.63 -4.61
N HIS A 6 11.34 -12.69 -4.40
CA HIS A 6 10.55 -12.52 -3.18
C HIS A 6 9.15 -11.98 -3.50
N GLN A 7 8.29 -11.99 -2.52
CA GLN A 7 6.98 -11.33 -2.52
C GLN A 7 7.04 -10.18 -1.52
N ASP A 8 6.55 -9.00 -1.86
CA ASP A 8 6.58 -7.83 -0.96
C ASP A 8 5.61 -7.99 0.21
N GLN A 9 4.51 -8.72 0.01
CA GLN A 9 3.55 -8.95 1.09
C GLN A 9 4.07 -9.86 2.22
N LEU A 10 5.31 -10.37 2.16
CA LEU A 10 5.92 -11.19 3.22
C LEU A 10 5.84 -10.55 4.61
N THR A 11 5.76 -9.23 4.69
CA THR A 11 5.56 -8.48 5.94
C THR A 11 4.31 -8.94 6.70
N TRP A 12 3.28 -9.41 5.99
CA TRP A 12 2.02 -9.90 6.56
C TRP A 12 1.77 -11.40 6.30
N ASP A 13 2.76 -12.16 5.84
CA ASP A 13 2.66 -13.57 5.43
C ASP A 13 2.31 -14.55 6.58
N PHE A 14 2.21 -14.07 7.80
CA PHE A 14 1.70 -14.85 8.95
C PHE A 14 0.16 -14.82 9.05
N PHE A 15 -0.54 -14.11 8.16
CA PHE A 15 -1.98 -14.19 7.98
C PHE A 15 -2.32 -14.80 6.63
N ASP A 16 -3.23 -15.74 6.63
CA ASP A 16 -3.82 -16.28 5.40
C ASP A 16 -4.91 -15.33 4.91
N PHE A 17 -4.57 -14.46 3.97
CA PHE A 17 -5.56 -13.63 3.30
C PHE A 17 -6.39 -14.47 2.32
N PRO A 18 -7.68 -14.14 2.11
CA PRO A 18 -8.46 -14.73 1.03
C PRO A 18 -7.75 -14.57 -0.32
N ASP A 19 -7.89 -15.55 -1.22
CA ASP A 19 -7.20 -15.56 -2.51
C ASP A 19 -7.53 -14.35 -3.38
N ASP A 20 -8.75 -13.83 -3.28
CA ASP A 20 -9.26 -12.66 -3.98
C ASP A 20 -9.00 -11.33 -3.27
N TYR A 21 -8.33 -11.33 -2.11
CA TYR A 21 -7.98 -10.13 -1.37
C TYR A 21 -6.54 -9.70 -1.62
N GLU A 22 -6.34 -8.45 -2.01
CA GLU A 22 -5.02 -7.85 -2.24
C GLU A 22 -4.67 -6.90 -1.09
N PRO A 23 -3.88 -7.34 -0.09
CA PRO A 23 -3.51 -6.49 1.04
C PRO A 23 -2.53 -5.38 0.64
N GLN A 24 -1.78 -5.58 -0.45
CA GLN A 24 -0.72 -4.69 -0.92
C GLN A 24 -0.61 -4.71 -2.44
N PHE A 25 -0.33 -3.55 -3.01
CA PHE A 25 0.16 -3.43 -4.38
C PHE A 25 1.29 -2.40 -4.44
N ASN A 26 2.10 -2.50 -5.49
CA ASN A 26 3.28 -1.69 -5.67
C ASN A 26 3.27 -0.98 -7.01
N THR A 27 3.91 0.16 -7.06
CA THR A 27 4.20 0.88 -8.30
C THR A 27 5.69 1.13 -8.40
N LEU A 28 6.29 0.65 -9.48
CA LEU A 28 7.70 0.85 -9.79
C LEU A 28 7.85 1.80 -10.97
N TRP A 29 8.30 3.00 -10.70
CA TRP A 29 8.43 4.10 -11.66
C TRP A 29 9.82 4.11 -12.28
N ALA A 30 9.93 3.89 -13.59
CA ALA A 30 11.20 3.87 -14.30
C ALA A 30 11.78 5.28 -14.44
N MET A 31 12.83 5.58 -13.70
CA MET A 31 13.56 6.86 -13.80
C MET A 31 14.60 6.83 -14.94
N THR A 32 14.96 5.65 -15.41
CA THR A 32 15.81 5.37 -16.57
C THR A 32 15.15 4.30 -17.42
N GLU A 33 15.69 4.02 -18.62
CA GLU A 33 15.28 2.85 -19.40
C GLU A 33 15.49 1.57 -18.59
N TYR A 34 14.57 0.63 -18.74
CA TYR A 34 14.61 -0.70 -18.16
C TYR A 34 14.73 -1.73 -19.28
N THR A 35 15.85 -2.40 -19.33
CA THR A 35 16.13 -3.48 -20.29
C THR A 35 16.59 -4.73 -19.53
N GLU A 36 16.47 -5.89 -20.14
CA GLU A 36 17.02 -7.11 -19.56
C GLU A 36 18.52 -6.97 -19.25
N GLU A 37 19.28 -6.32 -20.16
CA GLU A 37 20.71 -6.13 -20.03
C GLU A 37 21.10 -5.25 -18.81
N ASN A 38 20.31 -4.17 -18.54
CA ASN A 38 20.59 -3.28 -17.41
C ASN A 38 19.91 -3.71 -16.10
N GLY A 39 19.37 -4.93 -16.05
CA GLY A 39 18.82 -5.53 -14.85
C GLY A 39 17.38 -5.08 -14.54
N ALA A 40 16.53 -4.95 -15.55
CA ALA A 40 15.09 -4.73 -15.36
C ALA A 40 14.53 -5.70 -14.32
N THR A 41 13.51 -5.27 -13.60
CA THR A 41 12.82 -6.10 -12.62
C THR A 41 12.31 -7.37 -13.29
N ARG A 42 12.64 -8.51 -12.73
CA ARG A 42 12.18 -9.82 -13.20
C ARG A 42 10.97 -10.23 -12.40
N VAL A 43 9.96 -10.74 -13.07
CA VAL A 43 8.71 -11.19 -12.46
C VAL A 43 8.45 -12.65 -12.87
N VAL A 44 7.86 -13.43 -11.97
CA VAL A 44 7.36 -14.78 -12.26
C VAL A 44 5.89 -14.64 -12.68
N PRO A 45 5.56 -14.84 -13.97
CA PRO A 45 4.18 -14.68 -14.42
C PRO A 45 3.20 -15.57 -13.67
N ASN A 46 2.03 -15.04 -13.32
CA ASN A 46 0.96 -15.74 -12.61
C ASN A 46 1.31 -16.26 -11.20
N SER A 47 2.45 -15.87 -10.65
CA SER A 47 2.86 -16.36 -9.32
C SER A 47 1.99 -15.84 -8.18
N MET A 48 1.14 -14.83 -8.41
CA MET A 48 0.14 -14.38 -7.44
C MET A 48 -0.90 -15.44 -7.08
N TYR A 49 -1.09 -16.44 -7.93
CA TYR A 49 -2.01 -17.58 -7.70
C TYR A 49 -1.32 -18.78 -7.07
N ILE A 50 -0.04 -18.69 -6.82
CA ILE A 50 0.77 -19.77 -6.24
C ILE A 50 1.03 -19.39 -4.78
N GLY A 51 0.77 -20.31 -3.86
CA GLY A 51 0.94 -20.07 -2.42
C GLY A 51 2.33 -19.55 -2.04
N ALA A 52 2.43 -18.94 -0.87
CA ALA A 52 3.67 -18.37 -0.33
C ALA A 52 4.80 -19.41 -0.19
N ARG A 53 6.04 -18.92 -0.08
CA ARG A 53 7.26 -19.72 0.17
C ARG A 53 7.65 -20.69 -0.95
N GLN A 54 7.29 -20.37 -2.18
CA GLN A 54 7.78 -21.09 -3.35
C GLN A 54 9.18 -20.64 -3.74
N LYS A 55 9.92 -21.53 -4.41
CA LYS A 55 11.22 -21.22 -4.98
C LYS A 55 11.14 -21.23 -6.50
N PHE A 56 11.61 -20.17 -7.11
CA PHE A 56 11.70 -20.03 -8.55
C PHE A 56 13.15 -19.83 -8.99
N THR A 57 13.44 -20.26 -10.19
CA THR A 57 14.70 -20.04 -10.87
C THR A 57 14.59 -18.86 -11.85
N GLN A 58 15.71 -18.30 -12.26
CA GLN A 58 15.71 -17.10 -13.13
C GLN A 58 15.09 -17.36 -14.51
N ASP A 59 15.18 -18.59 -15.02
CA ASP A 59 14.59 -19.01 -16.31
C ASP A 59 13.04 -19.05 -16.27
N GLN A 60 12.44 -19.05 -15.08
CA GLN A 60 10.98 -18.97 -14.90
C GLN A 60 10.48 -17.52 -14.84
N THR A 61 11.37 -16.54 -14.97
CA THR A 61 11.04 -15.13 -14.89
C THR A 61 11.09 -14.47 -16.26
N ILE A 62 10.35 -13.38 -16.39
CA ILE A 62 10.45 -12.45 -17.51
C ILE A 62 10.96 -11.09 -17.03
N ALA A 63 11.71 -10.39 -17.86
CA ALA A 63 12.13 -9.02 -17.58
C ALA A 63 10.98 -8.05 -17.86
N ALA A 64 10.65 -7.20 -16.92
CA ALA A 64 9.71 -6.10 -17.10
C ALA A 64 10.43 -4.93 -17.77
N GLU A 65 10.68 -5.06 -19.09
CA GLU A 65 11.30 -4.00 -19.89
C GLU A 65 10.31 -2.86 -20.08
N MET A 66 10.78 -1.63 -19.90
CA MET A 66 9.93 -0.44 -20.05
C MET A 66 10.76 0.82 -20.27
N SER A 67 10.19 1.76 -20.98
CA SER A 67 10.81 3.06 -21.22
C SER A 67 10.84 3.92 -19.95
N LYS A 68 11.81 4.82 -19.88
CA LYS A 68 11.83 5.87 -18.85
C LYS A 68 10.49 6.60 -18.79
N GLY A 69 9.96 6.79 -17.57
CA GLY A 69 8.67 7.41 -17.30
C GLY A 69 7.49 6.43 -17.27
N SER A 70 7.70 5.16 -17.63
CA SER A 70 6.69 4.11 -17.46
C SER A 70 6.57 3.68 -16.00
N VAL A 71 5.43 3.08 -15.66
CA VAL A 71 5.19 2.50 -14.35
C VAL A 71 4.78 1.04 -14.49
N LEU A 72 5.41 0.17 -13.71
CA LEU A 72 5.00 -1.21 -13.50
C LEU A 72 4.13 -1.26 -12.24
N VAL A 73 2.87 -1.70 -12.39
CA VAL A 73 1.96 -1.92 -11.26
C VAL A 73 1.83 -3.42 -11.03
N TYR A 74 2.01 -3.86 -9.79
CA TYR A 74 1.95 -5.28 -9.45
C TYR A 74 1.47 -5.51 -8.02
N THR A 75 0.82 -6.66 -7.81
CA THR A 75 0.38 -7.09 -6.48
C THR A 75 1.56 -7.53 -5.62
N GLY A 76 1.46 -7.32 -4.31
CA GLY A 76 2.44 -7.82 -3.34
C GLY A 76 2.64 -9.33 -3.35
N LYS A 77 1.70 -10.10 -3.95
CA LYS A 77 1.76 -11.56 -4.07
C LYS A 77 2.67 -12.06 -5.20
N ILE A 78 3.04 -11.21 -6.17
CA ILE A 78 3.85 -11.67 -7.30
C ILE A 78 5.31 -11.86 -6.90
N TYR A 79 5.91 -12.99 -7.29
CA TYR A 79 7.34 -13.19 -7.11
C TYR A 79 8.13 -12.35 -8.11
N HIS A 80 9.01 -11.53 -7.58
CA HIS A 80 9.82 -10.63 -8.39
C HIS A 80 11.18 -10.36 -7.74
N GLY A 81 12.05 -9.66 -8.46
CA GLY A 81 13.36 -9.23 -7.97
C GLY A 81 14.11 -8.46 -9.04
N ALA A 82 15.13 -7.70 -8.68
CA ALA A 82 15.97 -7.00 -9.63
C ALA A 82 16.82 -7.99 -10.44
N GLY A 83 16.88 -7.80 -11.74
CA GLY A 83 17.81 -8.52 -12.63
C GLY A 83 19.26 -8.11 -12.40
N VAL A 84 20.19 -8.83 -13.05
CA VAL A 84 21.61 -8.47 -13.07
C VAL A 84 21.82 -7.30 -14.02
N ASN A 85 22.44 -6.24 -13.55
CA ASN A 85 22.89 -5.17 -14.43
C ASN A 85 24.28 -5.55 -15.00
N ASN A 86 24.34 -5.83 -16.30
CA ASN A 86 25.54 -6.18 -17.04
C ASN A 86 26.11 -4.98 -17.80
N THR A 87 25.56 -3.78 -17.55
CA THR A 87 26.03 -2.53 -18.16
C THR A 87 26.83 -1.70 -17.17
N ASP A 88 27.50 -0.67 -17.66
CA ASP A 88 28.16 0.37 -16.87
C ASP A 88 27.23 1.52 -16.46
N LYS A 89 25.95 1.45 -16.82
CA LYS A 89 24.94 2.48 -16.54
C LYS A 89 24.13 2.17 -15.29
N ILE A 90 23.73 3.21 -14.58
CA ILE A 90 22.85 3.07 -13.42
C ILE A 90 21.40 2.97 -13.89
N ARG A 91 20.68 1.92 -13.46
CA ARG A 91 19.24 1.80 -13.59
C ARG A 91 18.59 2.30 -12.29
N GLN A 92 17.68 3.26 -12.42
CA GLN A 92 17.02 3.90 -11.30
C GLN A 92 15.50 3.72 -11.36
N ALA A 93 14.89 3.53 -10.20
CA ALA A 93 13.45 3.52 -10.01
C ALA A 93 13.06 4.22 -8.72
N ILE A 94 11.80 4.67 -8.68
CA ILE A 94 11.09 4.96 -7.45
C ILE A 94 10.08 3.82 -7.24
N ASN A 95 10.14 3.16 -6.10
CA ASN A 95 9.16 2.15 -5.70
C ASN A 95 8.26 2.76 -4.63
N VAL A 96 6.95 2.69 -4.85
CA VAL A 96 5.94 3.13 -3.88
C VAL A 96 5.01 1.97 -3.57
N ASN A 97 4.98 1.58 -2.32
CA ASN A 97 4.14 0.49 -1.82
C ASN A 97 2.86 1.07 -1.21
N TYR A 98 1.74 0.44 -1.54
CA TYR A 98 0.43 0.77 -0.98
C TYR A 98 -0.12 -0.44 -0.26
N CYS A 99 -0.61 -0.26 0.94
CA CYS A 99 -1.28 -1.31 1.70
C CYS A 99 -2.70 -0.92 2.06
N ALA A 100 -3.53 -1.91 2.36
CA ALA A 100 -4.88 -1.68 2.86
C ALA A 100 -4.84 -0.80 4.12
N GLY A 101 -5.76 0.15 4.25
CA GLY A 101 -5.74 1.16 5.31
C GLY A 101 -5.84 0.61 6.74
N TRP A 102 -6.22 -0.66 6.93
CA TRP A 102 -6.23 -1.33 8.22
C TRP A 102 -4.89 -2.02 8.56
N LEU A 103 -3.95 -2.03 7.61
CA LEU A 103 -2.58 -2.47 7.81
C LEU A 103 -1.67 -1.27 8.13
N ARG A 104 -0.62 -1.52 8.85
CA ARG A 104 0.40 -0.50 9.09
C ARG A 104 1.29 -0.39 7.86
N GLN A 105 1.49 0.84 7.35
CA GLN A 105 2.45 1.09 6.28
C GLN A 105 3.88 0.73 6.73
N GLU A 106 4.71 0.27 5.79
CA GLU A 106 6.11 -0.10 6.07
C GLU A 106 6.94 1.12 6.49
N GLU A 107 6.84 2.23 5.77
CA GLU A 107 7.47 3.48 6.15
C GLU A 107 6.50 4.35 6.95
N ASN A 108 6.96 4.86 8.07
CA ASN A 108 6.17 5.80 8.88
C ASN A 108 6.15 7.17 8.23
N GLN A 109 5.17 7.43 7.38
CA GLN A 109 5.04 8.66 6.60
C GLN A 109 4.90 9.91 7.47
N TYR A 110 4.33 9.80 8.67
CA TYR A 110 4.17 10.94 9.58
C TYR A 110 5.51 11.46 10.14
N LEU A 111 6.50 10.58 10.23
CA LEU A 111 7.86 10.93 10.68
C LEU A 111 8.82 11.13 9.51
N ALA A 112 8.63 10.39 8.41
CA ALA A 112 9.47 10.52 7.22
C ALA A 112 9.24 11.84 6.48
N THR A 113 8.02 12.38 6.53
CA THR A 113 7.65 13.66 5.92
C THR A 113 7.47 14.72 6.99
N PRO A 114 8.40 15.69 7.10
CA PRO A 114 8.27 16.77 8.08
C PRO A 114 6.96 17.54 7.95
N PRO A 115 6.33 17.97 9.06
CA PRO A 115 5.03 18.64 9.04
C PRO A 115 4.97 19.86 8.11
N GLU A 116 6.04 20.63 8.02
CA GLU A 116 6.14 21.79 7.13
C GLU A 116 6.08 21.41 5.64
N ILE A 117 6.59 20.24 5.26
CA ILE A 117 6.45 19.70 3.91
C ILE A 117 5.03 19.12 3.73
N ALA A 118 4.55 18.34 4.67
CA ALA A 118 3.22 17.75 4.62
C ALA A 118 2.11 18.83 4.46
N GLN A 119 2.26 20.00 5.08
CA GLN A 119 1.34 21.14 4.94
C GLN A 119 1.22 21.65 3.49
N THR A 120 2.23 21.44 2.65
CA THR A 120 2.24 21.88 1.25
C THR A 120 1.61 20.87 0.29
N LEU A 121 1.36 19.64 0.74
CA LEU A 121 0.79 18.56 -0.07
C LEU A 121 -0.74 18.71 -0.15
N ASP A 122 -1.33 18.18 -1.21
CA ASP A 122 -2.79 18.13 -1.33
C ASP A 122 -3.41 17.08 -0.40
N ASP A 123 -4.71 17.21 -0.17
CA ASP A 123 -5.42 16.34 0.77
C ASP A 123 -5.51 14.89 0.30
N GLU A 124 -5.57 14.64 -1.01
CA GLU A 124 -5.63 13.27 -1.55
C GLU A 124 -4.30 12.55 -1.34
N LEU A 125 -3.18 13.24 -1.54
CA LEU A 125 -1.86 12.66 -1.24
C LEU A 125 -1.70 12.41 0.26
N LEU A 126 -2.12 13.33 1.11
CA LEU A 126 -2.09 13.14 2.56
C LEU A 126 -2.93 11.93 2.99
N LYS A 127 -4.11 11.72 2.41
CA LYS A 127 -4.92 10.52 2.69
C LYS A 127 -4.18 9.24 2.30
N LEU A 128 -3.53 9.21 1.13
CA LEU A 128 -2.68 8.07 0.72
C LEU A 128 -1.52 7.82 1.68
N MET A 129 -0.96 8.88 2.26
CA MET A 129 0.08 8.80 3.29
C MET A 129 -0.45 8.36 4.66
N GLY A 130 -1.78 8.19 4.80
CA GLY A 130 -2.43 7.71 6.02
C GLY A 130 -3.04 8.81 6.90
N TYR A 131 -3.08 10.07 6.47
CA TYR A 131 -3.78 11.15 7.18
C TYR A 131 -5.30 11.03 7.03
N GLN A 132 -5.85 9.87 7.33
CA GLN A 132 -7.29 9.60 7.34
C GLN A 132 -7.60 8.41 8.25
N CYS A 133 -8.82 8.33 8.73
CA CYS A 133 -9.30 7.11 9.37
C CYS A 133 -9.53 6.01 8.34
N ALA A 134 -9.08 4.79 8.66
CA ALA A 134 -9.41 3.60 7.90
C ALA A 134 -10.46 2.77 8.63
N CYS A 135 -11.28 2.00 7.88
CA CYS A 135 -12.31 1.14 8.48
C CYS A 135 -13.10 1.88 9.58
N PHE A 136 -13.55 3.08 9.28
CA PHE A 136 -14.27 4.05 10.08
C PHE A 136 -13.53 4.62 11.33
N ALA A 137 -12.64 3.87 11.98
CA ALA A 137 -12.04 4.33 13.24
C ALA A 137 -10.54 4.08 13.39
N LEU A 138 -9.92 3.30 12.49
CA LEU A 138 -8.50 3.00 12.63
C LEU A 138 -7.65 4.22 12.28
N GLY A 139 -6.79 4.62 13.20
CA GLY A 139 -5.89 5.76 13.01
C GLY A 139 -6.47 7.11 13.47
N TYR A 140 -7.63 7.13 14.14
CA TYR A 140 -8.20 8.37 14.66
C TYR A 140 -7.22 9.12 15.58
N VAL A 141 -7.34 10.42 15.61
CA VAL A 141 -6.72 11.28 16.62
C VAL A 141 -7.73 11.42 17.76
N ARG A 142 -7.38 12.03 18.87
CA ARG A 142 -8.24 12.25 20.05
C ARG A 142 -9.74 12.39 19.69
N ASP A 143 -10.62 11.84 20.52
CA ASP A 143 -12.09 11.97 20.40
C ASP A 143 -12.66 11.53 19.02
N PHE A 144 -12.04 10.54 18.34
CA PHE A 144 -12.41 10.03 17.03
C PHE A 144 -12.33 11.07 15.89
N GLU A 145 -11.53 12.10 16.05
CA GLU A 145 -11.27 13.07 14.98
C GLU A 145 -10.47 12.45 13.83
N ASP A 146 -10.82 12.82 12.61
CA ASP A 146 -10.06 12.40 11.44
C ASP A 146 -8.67 13.07 11.43
N PRO A 147 -7.59 12.33 11.17
CA PRO A 147 -6.23 12.88 11.16
C PRO A 147 -6.04 14.06 10.22
N LEU A 148 -6.67 14.06 9.04
CA LEU A 148 -6.54 15.15 8.08
C LEU A 148 -7.19 16.43 8.60
N ASP A 149 -8.38 16.32 9.19
CA ASP A 149 -9.09 17.49 9.75
C ASP A 149 -8.30 18.11 10.90
N VAL A 150 -7.72 17.27 11.78
CA VAL A 150 -6.83 17.74 12.87
C VAL A 150 -5.60 18.42 12.28
N PHE A 151 -4.95 17.81 11.30
CA PHE A 151 -3.74 18.32 10.67
C PHE A 151 -3.97 19.66 9.94
N ARG A 152 -5.14 19.83 9.31
CA ARG A 152 -5.55 21.08 8.65
C ARG A 152 -6.15 22.11 9.60
N GLY A 153 -6.29 21.80 10.90
CA GLY A 153 -6.92 22.69 11.87
C GLY A 153 -8.43 22.87 11.68
N LYS A 154 -9.08 21.92 11.00
CA LYS A 154 -10.53 21.91 10.72
C LYS A 154 -11.32 21.00 11.68
N ALA A 155 -10.63 20.30 12.58
CA ALA A 155 -11.25 19.33 13.46
C ALA A 155 -12.30 19.98 14.36
N GLU A 156 -13.54 19.59 14.19
CA GLU A 156 -14.62 19.86 15.14
C GLU A 156 -14.70 18.70 16.12
N ARG A 157 -14.81 18.97 17.43
CA ARG A 157 -15.02 17.94 18.44
C ARG A 157 -16.28 17.17 18.11
N ARG A 158 -16.15 15.98 17.58
CA ARG A 158 -17.25 15.04 17.42
C ARG A 158 -17.45 14.34 18.75
N SER A 159 -18.67 14.36 19.31
CA SER A 159 -18.97 13.53 20.46
C SER A 159 -18.82 12.06 20.05
N ALA A 160 -18.01 11.29 20.76
CA ALA A 160 -17.92 9.85 20.58
C ALA A 160 -19.31 9.23 20.83
N GLY A 161 -20.06 8.99 19.78
CA GLY A 161 -21.40 8.43 19.88
C GLY A 161 -21.82 7.76 18.57
N LEU A 162 -22.96 7.09 18.63
CA LEU A 162 -23.60 6.39 17.51
C LEU A 162 -23.69 7.18 16.19
N ASN A 163 -23.52 8.50 16.22
CA ASN A 163 -23.52 9.36 15.02
C ASN A 163 -22.35 9.10 14.09
N LEU A 164 -21.22 8.58 14.60
CA LEU A 164 -20.07 8.16 13.76
C LEU A 164 -20.42 6.98 12.85
N VAL A 165 -21.34 6.13 13.28
CA VAL A 165 -21.75 4.92 12.55
C VAL A 165 -22.64 5.27 11.36
N VAL A 166 -23.40 6.34 11.46
CA VAL A 166 -24.38 6.75 10.42
C VAL A 166 -23.72 7.45 9.25
N ASP A 167 -22.60 8.17 9.48
CA ASP A 167 -21.96 9.02 8.46
C ASP A 167 -20.94 8.28 7.58
N THR A 168 -20.51 7.07 7.95
CA THR A 168 -19.45 6.35 7.25
C THR A 168 -19.88 5.62 5.98
N GLY A 169 -21.20 5.58 5.68
CA GLY A 169 -21.71 4.87 4.50
C GLY A 169 -21.56 3.35 4.55
N ASN A 170 -21.05 2.79 5.64
CA ASN A 170 -20.81 1.36 5.78
C ASN A 170 -22.07 0.64 6.22
N ASP A 171 -22.72 -0.07 5.29
CA ASP A 171 -24.01 -0.73 5.51
C ASP A 171 -23.96 -1.84 6.58
N ILE A 172 -22.79 -2.49 6.73
CA ILE A 172 -22.58 -3.52 7.76
C ILE A 172 -22.74 -2.94 9.16
N ILE A 173 -22.21 -1.75 9.40
CA ILE A 173 -22.28 -1.11 10.72
C ILE A 173 -23.70 -0.59 11.00
N LYS A 174 -24.42 -0.15 9.98
CA LYS A 174 -25.82 0.26 10.10
C LYS A 174 -26.72 -0.92 10.54
N GLU A 175 -26.48 -2.10 9.98
CA GLU A 175 -27.22 -3.32 10.29
C GLU A 175 -27.03 -3.73 11.77
N TYR A 176 -25.81 -3.70 12.28
CA TYR A 176 -25.53 -3.97 13.68
C TYR A 176 -26.04 -2.90 14.66
N ALA A 177 -26.05 -1.63 14.27
CA ALA A 177 -26.54 -0.53 15.12
C ALA A 177 -28.04 -0.56 15.35
N VAL A 178 -28.81 -1.06 14.39
CA VAL A 178 -30.28 -1.19 14.52
C VAL A 178 -30.67 -2.27 15.54
N GLU A 179 -29.91 -3.39 15.61
CA GLU A 179 -30.19 -4.46 16.56
C GLU A 179 -29.91 -4.10 18.05
N VAL A 180 -29.01 -3.12 18.30
CA VAL A 180 -28.69 -2.70 19.67
C VAL A 180 -29.70 -1.68 20.22
N GLY A 181 -30.39 -0.93 19.37
CA GLY A 181 -31.40 0.06 19.76
C GLY A 181 -32.71 -0.50 20.31
N ASP A 182 -33.06 -1.73 19.96
CA ASP A 182 -34.31 -2.39 20.34
C ASP A 182 -34.25 -3.17 21.67
N ARG A 183 -33.18 -3.04 22.44
CA ARG A 183 -33.01 -3.73 23.75
C ARG A 183 -33.18 -2.80 24.97
N THR A 184 -34.05 -1.81 24.85
CA THR A 184 -34.49 -1.05 26.02
C THR A 184 -35.85 -1.50 26.55
#